data_38d756a1e46c06b17682117372335e36
#
_entry.id   38d756a1e46c06b17682117372335e36
#
_cell.length_a   1.000
_cell.length_b   1.000
_cell.length_c   1.000
_cell.angle_alpha   90.00
_cell.angle_beta   90.00
_cell.angle_gamma   90.00
#
_symmetry.space_group_name_H-M   'P 1'
#
loop_
_entity.id
_entity.type
_entity.pdbx_description
1 polymer ?
#
loop_
_entity_poly.entity_id
_entity_poly.type
_entity_poly.pdbx_seq_one_letter_code
_entity_poly.pdbx_strand_id
1 'polypeptide(L)'
;MDIGVVFQCDPPASEVVALAKRAEAAGFSHVWTFDSHLLWQEPFVIYSQILAETERVMVGPMVTNPGTRDWTVTASLFATLNEMYGNRTVCGIGRGDSALRTLGYPPTTIGELRDCVTVIRELAHGRSADYRGREVSFPWVSGGALEMWIAAYGPRALALAGEIGDGYILQLADPDIAAWMIGTVRRAAERAGRDPAAIRFCVAAPAYVGDDLAHQRDQCRWFGGMVGNHVADIVARYGADGSGAVPRALTDYIAGRRGYDYAEHGRAGNTHTDFVPDEIVDRFCLLGPVSAHLEKLAALRELGVDQFAVYLQHDDKEHTLAAYGESVIPALGGTAPGTPPPRGGVDVPATAG
;
A
#
# COMPACT_ATOMS: atom_id res chain seq x y z
N MET A 1 6.43 12.32 8.43
CA MET A 1 5.57 11.22 7.94
C MET A 1 4.90 11.68 6.68
N ASP A 2 5.06 10.95 5.60
CA ASP A 2 4.39 11.22 4.33
C ASP A 2 2.92 10.80 4.39
N ILE A 3 2.07 11.48 3.64
CA ILE A 3 0.67 11.09 3.47
C ILE A 3 0.43 10.71 2.01
N GLY A 4 0.03 9.47 1.78
CA GLY A 4 -0.44 8.97 0.49
C GLY A 4 -1.96 8.86 0.46
N VAL A 5 -2.52 8.66 -0.71
CA VAL A 5 -3.94 8.38 -0.90
C VAL A 5 -4.15 7.14 -1.75
N VAL A 6 -5.19 6.37 -1.47
CA VAL A 6 -5.54 5.14 -2.21
C VAL A 6 -6.90 5.32 -2.86
N PHE A 7 -6.95 5.23 -4.18
CA PHE A 7 -8.18 5.29 -4.96
C PHE A 7 -8.56 3.93 -5.53
N GLN A 8 -9.85 3.72 -5.72
CA GLN A 8 -10.35 2.66 -6.60
C GLN A 8 -10.36 3.17 -8.03
N CYS A 9 -9.97 2.31 -8.97
CA CYS A 9 -10.05 2.62 -10.40
C CYS A 9 -11.45 2.34 -10.96
N ASP A 10 -12.48 2.88 -10.30
CA ASP A 10 -13.85 2.83 -10.82
C ASP A 10 -14.02 3.75 -12.05
N PRO A 11 -14.87 3.39 -13.00
CA PRO A 11 -15.17 4.25 -14.13
C PRO A 11 -15.97 5.50 -13.71
N PRO A 12 -15.72 6.65 -14.31
CA PRO A 12 -14.75 6.87 -15.38
C PRO A 12 -13.33 7.10 -14.84
N ALA A 13 -12.30 6.55 -15.50
CA ALA A 13 -10.90 6.71 -15.14
C ALA A 13 -10.45 8.18 -15.03
N SER A 14 -11.09 9.08 -15.76
CA SER A 14 -10.83 10.53 -15.69
C SER A 14 -11.11 11.14 -14.31
N GLU A 15 -12.02 10.54 -13.53
CA GLU A 15 -12.28 10.98 -12.15
C GLU A 15 -11.10 10.63 -11.23
N VAL A 16 -10.51 9.44 -11.39
CA VAL A 16 -9.30 9.04 -10.65
C VAL A 16 -8.14 9.99 -10.94
N VAL A 17 -7.95 10.37 -12.21
CA VAL A 17 -6.94 11.35 -12.61
C VAL A 17 -7.22 12.72 -11.98
N ALA A 18 -8.46 13.18 -12.01
CA ALA A 18 -8.85 14.46 -11.38
C ALA A 18 -8.62 14.46 -9.86
N LEU A 19 -8.96 13.36 -9.18
CA LEU A 19 -8.68 13.17 -7.75
C LEU A 19 -7.17 13.16 -7.46
N ALA A 20 -6.36 12.50 -8.29
CA ALA A 20 -4.91 12.48 -8.14
C ALA A 20 -4.29 13.88 -8.25
N LYS A 21 -4.76 14.70 -9.19
CA LYS A 21 -4.33 16.12 -9.32
C LYS A 21 -4.69 16.93 -8.07
N ARG A 22 -5.90 16.75 -7.54
CA ARG A 22 -6.32 17.41 -6.30
C ARG A 22 -5.51 16.94 -5.10
N ALA A 23 -5.20 15.65 -5.00
CA ALA A 23 -4.34 15.10 -3.96
C ALA A 23 -2.93 15.72 -4.03
N GLU A 24 -2.33 15.81 -5.21
CA GLU A 24 -1.04 16.50 -5.38
C GLU A 24 -1.10 17.96 -4.95
N ALA A 25 -2.14 18.70 -5.35
CA ALA A 25 -2.34 20.08 -4.96
C ALA A 25 -2.55 20.24 -3.44
N ALA A 26 -3.16 19.26 -2.78
CA ALA A 26 -3.36 19.21 -1.34
C ALA A 26 -2.09 18.74 -0.56
N GLY A 27 -0.99 18.38 -1.24
CA GLY A 27 0.27 18.01 -0.59
C GLY A 27 0.47 16.52 -0.33
N PHE A 28 -0.39 15.64 -0.85
CA PHE A 28 -0.17 14.20 -0.79
C PHE A 28 1.08 13.82 -1.59
N SER A 29 1.84 12.89 -1.06
CA SER A 29 3.11 12.44 -1.63
C SER A 29 2.96 11.28 -2.61
N HIS A 30 1.95 10.43 -2.41
CA HIS A 30 1.73 9.21 -3.19
C HIS A 30 0.27 9.04 -3.57
N VAL A 31 0.04 8.54 -4.77
CA VAL A 31 -1.26 8.07 -5.26
C VAL A 31 -1.16 6.56 -5.51
N TRP A 32 -1.90 5.81 -4.74
CA TRP A 32 -1.99 4.37 -4.83
C TRP A 32 -3.32 3.95 -5.43
N THR A 33 -3.36 2.81 -6.12
CA THR A 33 -4.62 2.21 -6.56
C THR A 33 -4.62 0.70 -6.36
N PHE A 34 -5.81 0.10 -6.36
CA PHE A 34 -5.92 -1.35 -6.40
C PHE A 34 -5.60 -1.91 -7.78
N ASP A 35 -5.04 -3.13 -7.82
CA ASP A 35 -4.76 -3.86 -9.06
C ASP A 35 -5.47 -5.22 -9.06
N SER A 36 -6.77 -5.20 -9.28
CA SER A 36 -7.64 -6.36 -9.47
C SER A 36 -8.50 -6.14 -10.71
N HIS A 37 -7.98 -6.47 -11.87
CA HIS A 37 -8.49 -6.11 -13.20
C HIS A 37 -9.91 -6.62 -13.52
N LEU A 38 -10.45 -7.59 -12.78
CA LEU A 38 -11.85 -8.00 -12.91
C LEU A 38 -12.81 -7.13 -12.08
N LEU A 39 -12.29 -6.39 -11.10
CA LEU A 39 -13.08 -5.54 -10.21
C LEU A 39 -13.00 -4.07 -10.60
N TRP A 40 -11.85 -3.63 -11.12
CA TRP A 40 -11.57 -2.22 -11.45
C TRP A 40 -10.86 -2.09 -12.80
N GLN A 41 -10.85 -0.86 -13.32
CA GLN A 41 -10.14 -0.52 -14.55
C GLN A 41 -8.62 -0.71 -14.38
N GLU A 42 -7.91 -0.90 -15.51
CA GLU A 42 -6.48 -1.16 -15.57
C GLU A 42 -5.65 0.01 -15.02
N PRO A 43 -4.97 -0.16 -13.87
CA PRO A 43 -4.31 0.96 -13.19
C PRO A 43 -3.12 1.52 -13.97
N PHE A 44 -2.35 0.70 -14.69
CA PHE A 44 -1.14 1.17 -15.38
C PHE A 44 -1.44 2.13 -16.52
N VAL A 45 -2.59 1.98 -17.17
CA VAL A 45 -3.09 2.95 -18.15
C VAL A 45 -3.42 4.28 -17.47
N ILE A 46 -4.06 4.22 -16.30
CA ILE A 46 -4.42 5.39 -15.51
C ILE A 46 -3.17 6.08 -14.95
N TYR A 47 -2.16 5.32 -14.51
CA TYR A 47 -0.88 5.89 -14.03
C TYR A 47 -0.18 6.73 -15.08
N SER A 48 -0.17 6.30 -16.34
CA SER A 48 0.43 7.09 -17.42
C SER A 48 -0.22 8.48 -17.51
N GLN A 49 -1.54 8.55 -17.36
CA GLN A 49 -2.24 9.84 -17.40
C GLN A 49 -2.06 10.65 -16.12
N ILE A 50 -2.08 10.02 -14.93
CA ILE A 50 -1.79 10.73 -13.66
C ILE A 50 -0.40 11.35 -13.73
N LEU A 51 0.62 10.58 -14.15
CA LEU A 51 2.00 11.06 -14.24
C LEU A 51 2.18 12.19 -15.26
N ALA A 52 1.42 12.15 -16.36
CA ALA A 52 1.43 13.22 -17.37
C ALA A 52 0.80 14.53 -16.87
N GLU A 53 -0.17 14.44 -15.93
CA GLU A 53 -0.92 15.59 -15.44
C GLU A 53 -0.50 16.06 -14.04
N THR A 54 0.53 15.45 -13.45
CA THR A 54 1.09 15.78 -12.14
C THR A 54 2.62 15.91 -12.23
N GLU A 55 3.25 16.54 -11.23
CA GLU A 55 4.68 16.84 -11.26
C GLU A 55 5.48 16.15 -10.15
N ARG A 56 4.85 15.82 -9.03
CA ARG A 56 5.54 15.39 -7.80
C ARG A 56 5.11 14.05 -7.24
N VAL A 57 3.83 13.71 -7.32
CA VAL A 57 3.33 12.48 -6.70
C VAL A 57 3.99 11.26 -7.29
N MET A 58 4.32 10.33 -6.41
CA MET A 58 4.66 8.96 -6.76
C MET A 58 3.38 8.18 -7.02
N VAL A 59 3.37 7.29 -8.01
CA VAL A 59 2.22 6.42 -8.28
C VAL A 59 2.60 4.94 -8.18
N GLY A 60 1.67 4.12 -7.74
CA GLY A 60 1.88 2.68 -7.69
C GLY A 60 0.65 1.88 -7.29
N PRO A 61 0.66 0.57 -7.52
CA PRO A 61 -0.39 -0.32 -7.04
C PRO A 61 -0.26 -0.57 -5.54
N MET A 62 -1.39 -0.66 -4.85
CA MET A 62 -1.51 -1.13 -3.48
C MET A 62 -2.53 -2.29 -3.41
N VAL A 63 -2.20 -3.48 -3.91
CA VAL A 63 -0.90 -3.88 -4.47
C VAL A 63 -1.09 -4.71 -5.74
N THR A 64 -0.06 -4.80 -6.60
CA THR A 64 -0.01 -5.79 -7.69
C THR A 64 0.40 -7.18 -7.18
N ASN A 65 0.54 -8.17 -8.06
CA ASN A 65 0.85 -9.54 -7.70
C ASN A 65 1.57 -10.30 -8.83
N PRO A 66 2.24 -11.44 -8.54
CA PRO A 66 2.97 -12.23 -9.54
C PRO A 66 2.08 -12.98 -10.54
N GLY A 67 0.76 -13.13 -10.28
CA GLY A 67 -0.06 -14.08 -11.01
C GLY A 67 -0.93 -13.49 -12.12
N THR A 68 -1.16 -12.18 -12.15
CA THR A 68 -2.07 -11.56 -13.12
C THR A 68 -1.38 -11.00 -14.36
N ARG A 69 -0.08 -10.74 -14.29
CA ARG A 69 0.75 -10.28 -15.42
C ARG A 69 2.08 -11.03 -15.42
N ASP A 70 2.66 -11.22 -16.61
CA ASP A 70 4.04 -11.69 -16.71
C ASP A 70 4.99 -10.69 -16.02
N TRP A 71 5.97 -11.20 -15.28
CA TRP A 71 6.88 -10.37 -14.47
C TRP A 71 7.70 -9.42 -15.33
N THR A 72 8.11 -9.86 -16.52
CA THR A 72 8.86 -9.02 -17.47
C THR A 72 7.97 -7.92 -18.05
N VAL A 73 6.67 -8.17 -18.25
CA VAL A 73 5.71 -7.14 -18.67
C VAL A 73 5.52 -6.12 -17.54
N THR A 74 5.36 -6.56 -16.30
CA THR A 74 5.26 -5.66 -15.13
C THR A 74 6.52 -4.79 -15.00
N ALA A 75 7.72 -5.38 -15.13
CA ALA A 75 8.98 -4.64 -15.12
C ALA A 75 9.04 -3.60 -16.24
N SER A 76 8.64 -3.97 -17.46
CA SER A 76 8.60 -3.08 -18.61
C SER A 76 7.65 -1.91 -18.42
N LEU A 77 6.45 -2.15 -17.83
CA LEU A 77 5.50 -1.08 -17.51
C LEU A 77 6.12 -0.02 -16.59
N PHE A 78 6.71 -0.45 -15.47
CA PHE A 78 7.36 0.48 -14.54
C PHE A 78 8.56 1.19 -15.15
N ALA A 79 9.42 0.46 -15.86
CA ALA A 79 10.58 1.03 -16.51
C ALA A 79 10.20 2.10 -17.55
N THR A 80 9.14 1.83 -18.34
CA THR A 80 8.62 2.78 -19.33
C THR A 80 8.03 4.02 -18.66
N LEU A 81 7.22 3.86 -17.61
CA LEU A 81 6.66 5.00 -16.88
C LEU A 81 7.75 5.84 -16.22
N ASN A 82 8.79 5.22 -15.68
CA ASN A 82 9.90 5.92 -15.07
C ASN A 82 10.79 6.65 -16.11
N GLU A 83 10.98 6.07 -17.28
CA GLU A 83 11.69 6.75 -18.38
C GLU A 83 10.91 7.97 -18.86
N MET A 84 9.59 7.84 -19.05
CA MET A 84 8.72 8.93 -19.51
C MET A 84 8.58 10.06 -18.49
N TYR A 85 8.54 9.76 -17.19
CA TYR A 85 8.09 10.70 -16.15
C TYR A 85 9.08 10.88 -15.00
N GLY A 86 10.32 10.34 -15.08
CA GLY A 86 11.40 10.67 -14.15
C GLY A 86 11.37 9.92 -12.82
N ASN A 87 11.24 8.60 -12.82
CA ASN A 87 11.31 7.74 -11.62
C ASN A 87 10.23 8.08 -10.55
N ARG A 88 9.02 8.37 -10.97
CA ARG A 88 7.88 8.67 -10.09
C ARG A 88 6.94 7.48 -9.90
N THR A 89 7.49 6.25 -9.92
CA THR A 89 6.70 5.06 -9.62
C THR A 89 7.28 4.27 -8.46
N VAL A 90 6.41 3.51 -7.80
CA VAL A 90 6.75 2.57 -6.74
C VAL A 90 5.93 1.29 -6.93
N CYS A 91 6.55 0.13 -6.79
CA CYS A 91 5.87 -1.14 -6.96
C CYS A 91 5.43 -1.70 -5.60
N GLY A 92 4.19 -1.43 -5.22
CA GLY A 92 3.55 -2.17 -4.14
C GLY A 92 3.13 -3.55 -4.63
N ILE A 93 3.61 -4.61 -3.99
CA ILE A 93 3.38 -5.99 -4.43
C ILE A 93 3.05 -6.94 -3.28
N GLY A 94 2.11 -7.85 -3.53
CA GLY A 94 1.70 -8.89 -2.60
C GLY A 94 1.48 -10.22 -3.30
N ARG A 95 0.91 -11.19 -2.59
CA ARG A 95 0.68 -12.54 -3.13
C ARG A 95 -0.52 -12.66 -4.08
N GLY A 96 -1.34 -11.61 -4.20
CA GLY A 96 -2.50 -11.58 -5.08
C GLY A 96 -3.73 -12.26 -4.48
N ASP A 97 -4.16 -11.85 -3.29
CA ASP A 97 -5.34 -12.44 -2.65
C ASP A 97 -6.62 -12.15 -3.46
N SER A 98 -7.11 -10.92 -3.50
CA SER A 98 -8.36 -10.58 -4.21
C SER A 98 -8.27 -10.84 -5.71
N ALA A 99 -7.21 -10.41 -6.38
CA ALA A 99 -7.07 -10.51 -7.83
C ALA A 99 -7.06 -11.97 -8.32
N LEU A 100 -6.38 -12.88 -7.62
CA LEU A 100 -6.32 -14.28 -8.00
C LEU A 100 -7.55 -15.07 -7.55
N ARG A 101 -8.10 -14.80 -6.36
CA ARG A 101 -9.30 -15.49 -5.88
C ARG A 101 -10.53 -15.17 -6.75
N THR A 102 -10.64 -13.95 -7.25
CA THR A 102 -11.69 -13.58 -8.21
C THR A 102 -11.59 -14.38 -9.52
N LEU A 103 -10.38 -14.81 -9.89
CA LEU A 103 -10.14 -15.74 -11.00
C LEU A 103 -10.29 -17.22 -10.63
N GLY A 104 -10.57 -17.54 -9.36
CA GLY A 104 -10.64 -18.92 -8.86
C GLY A 104 -9.29 -19.54 -8.53
N TYR A 105 -8.19 -18.77 -8.46
CA TYR A 105 -6.86 -19.24 -8.14
C TYR A 105 -6.47 -18.92 -6.69
N PRO A 106 -5.61 -19.75 -6.06
CA PRO A 106 -5.01 -19.40 -4.78
C PRO A 106 -3.98 -18.28 -4.94
N PRO A 107 -3.69 -17.52 -3.87
CA PRO A 107 -2.56 -16.59 -3.86
C PRO A 107 -1.23 -17.28 -4.18
N THR A 108 -0.32 -16.60 -4.88
CA THR A 108 1.01 -17.12 -5.23
C THR A 108 1.82 -17.51 -4.00
N THR A 109 2.81 -18.38 -4.18
CA THR A 109 3.71 -18.80 -3.10
C THR A 109 4.67 -17.68 -2.69
N ILE A 110 5.27 -17.81 -1.50
CA ILE A 110 6.31 -16.85 -1.04
C ILE A 110 7.55 -16.92 -1.94
N GLY A 111 7.88 -18.11 -2.46
CA GLY A 111 8.99 -18.28 -3.42
C GLY A 111 8.73 -17.52 -4.72
N GLU A 112 7.56 -17.71 -5.33
CA GLU A 112 7.16 -16.97 -6.55
C GLU A 112 7.13 -15.47 -6.33
N LEU A 113 6.66 -14.99 -5.16
CA LEU A 113 6.70 -13.57 -4.84
C LEU A 113 8.14 -13.05 -4.75
N ARG A 114 9.06 -13.81 -4.12
CA ARG A 114 10.48 -13.48 -4.06
C ARG A 114 11.09 -13.33 -5.44
N ASP A 115 10.91 -14.35 -6.27
CA ASP A 115 11.49 -14.40 -7.62
C ASP A 115 10.94 -13.28 -8.48
N CYS A 116 9.61 -13.03 -8.40
CA CYS A 116 8.95 -11.93 -9.10
C CYS A 116 9.50 -10.55 -8.70
N VAL A 117 9.63 -10.28 -7.40
CA VAL A 117 10.21 -9.02 -6.89
C VAL A 117 11.64 -8.83 -7.41
N THR A 118 12.44 -9.90 -7.40
CA THR A 118 13.82 -9.86 -7.88
C THR A 118 13.86 -9.55 -9.38
N VAL A 119 13.10 -10.26 -10.20
CA VAL A 119 13.07 -10.06 -11.66
C VAL A 119 12.59 -8.64 -12.01
N ILE A 120 11.49 -8.18 -11.40
CA ILE A 120 10.96 -6.84 -11.68
C ILE A 120 12.00 -5.76 -11.32
N ARG A 121 12.62 -5.87 -10.13
CA ARG A 121 13.63 -4.90 -9.67
C ARG A 121 14.83 -4.88 -10.61
N GLU A 122 15.43 -6.03 -10.91
CA GLU A 122 16.64 -6.07 -11.74
C GLU A 122 16.38 -5.49 -13.12
N LEU A 123 15.30 -5.89 -13.78
CA LEU A 123 14.95 -5.38 -15.10
C LEU A 123 14.62 -3.89 -15.11
N ALA A 124 13.83 -3.42 -14.13
CA ALA A 124 13.47 -2.01 -14.02
C ALA A 124 14.69 -1.09 -13.70
N HIS A 125 15.75 -1.65 -13.12
CA HIS A 125 17.02 -0.94 -12.88
C HIS A 125 18.02 -1.09 -14.04
N GLY A 126 17.64 -1.70 -15.16
CA GLY A 126 18.51 -1.91 -16.31
C GLY A 126 19.58 -3.01 -16.12
N ARG A 127 19.40 -3.89 -15.14
CA ARG A 127 20.26 -5.05 -14.91
C ARG A 127 19.68 -6.31 -15.53
N SER A 128 20.50 -7.35 -15.65
CA SER A 128 20.04 -8.69 -16.07
C SER A 128 19.38 -9.44 -14.92
N ALA A 129 18.39 -10.27 -15.26
CA ALA A 129 17.75 -11.20 -14.33
C ALA A 129 17.64 -12.59 -14.95
N ASP A 130 17.74 -13.66 -14.13
CA ASP A 130 17.28 -14.99 -14.55
C ASP A 130 15.75 -15.05 -14.52
N TYR A 131 15.16 -15.30 -15.67
CA TYR A 131 13.74 -15.49 -15.82
C TYR A 131 13.46 -16.81 -16.54
N ARG A 132 12.93 -17.80 -15.79
CA ARG A 132 12.61 -19.14 -16.30
C ARG A 132 13.82 -19.85 -16.95
N GLY A 133 15.01 -19.72 -16.34
CA GLY A 133 16.24 -20.33 -16.82
C GLY A 133 16.87 -19.60 -18.02
N ARG A 134 16.47 -18.37 -18.26
CA ARG A 134 17.09 -17.51 -19.28
C ARG A 134 17.51 -16.19 -18.66
N GLU A 135 18.70 -15.74 -18.99
CA GLU A 135 19.12 -14.38 -18.69
C GLU A 135 18.39 -13.40 -19.62
N VAL A 136 17.68 -12.43 -19.02
CA VAL A 136 16.93 -11.38 -19.74
C VAL A 136 17.33 -10.00 -19.23
N SER A 137 17.26 -8.99 -20.09
CA SER A 137 17.55 -7.59 -19.76
C SER A 137 16.78 -6.65 -20.67
N PHE A 138 16.66 -5.37 -20.26
CA PHE A 138 16.08 -4.32 -21.10
C PHE A 138 17.21 -3.41 -21.63
N PRO A 139 17.60 -3.52 -22.91
CA PRO A 139 18.71 -2.75 -23.46
C PRO A 139 18.45 -1.23 -23.56
N TRP A 140 17.20 -0.84 -23.36
CA TRP A 140 16.74 0.55 -23.44
C TRP A 140 16.64 1.26 -22.08
N VAL A 141 16.78 0.53 -20.95
CA VAL A 141 16.72 1.10 -19.61
C VAL A 141 18.11 1.62 -19.23
N SER A 142 18.20 2.91 -18.92
CA SER A 142 19.40 3.54 -18.39
C SER A 142 19.06 4.29 -17.10
N GLY A 143 19.50 3.77 -15.94
CA GLY A 143 19.39 4.46 -14.66
C GLY A 143 17.99 4.45 -14.03
N GLY A 144 17.25 3.37 -14.18
CA GLY A 144 15.96 3.17 -13.49
C GLY A 144 16.13 3.02 -11.98
N ALA A 145 15.16 3.54 -11.22
CA ALA A 145 15.10 3.42 -9.76
C ALA A 145 13.66 3.06 -9.35
N LEU A 146 13.39 1.78 -9.17
CA LEU A 146 12.07 1.28 -8.74
C LEU A 146 12.17 0.66 -7.36
N GLU A 147 11.51 1.26 -6.38
CA GLU A 147 11.35 0.65 -5.06
C GLU A 147 10.29 -0.45 -5.07
N MET A 148 10.57 -1.56 -4.39
CA MET A 148 9.68 -2.70 -4.24
C MET A 148 9.13 -2.73 -2.81
N TRP A 149 7.86 -2.36 -2.63
CA TRP A 149 7.19 -2.34 -1.33
C TRP A 149 6.30 -3.57 -1.18
N ILE A 150 6.59 -4.40 -0.19
CA ILE A 150 5.95 -5.72 -0.05
C ILE A 150 4.81 -5.65 0.96
N ALA A 151 3.59 -6.00 0.52
CA ALA A 151 2.46 -6.17 1.41
C ALA A 151 2.44 -7.59 2.01
N ALA A 152 2.38 -7.66 3.33
CA ALA A 152 2.48 -8.92 4.05
C ALA A 152 1.77 -8.89 5.40
N TYR A 153 1.23 -10.04 5.81
CA TYR A 153 0.61 -10.22 7.14
C TYR A 153 1.21 -11.41 7.90
N GLY A 154 1.47 -12.54 7.25
CA GLY A 154 1.95 -13.75 7.90
C GLY A 154 3.47 -13.77 8.11
N PRO A 155 3.98 -14.51 9.13
CA PRO A 155 5.40 -14.49 9.50
C PRO A 155 6.38 -14.72 8.34
N ARG A 156 6.05 -15.61 7.40
CA ARG A 156 6.90 -15.89 6.23
C ARG A 156 6.92 -14.75 5.22
N ALA A 157 5.77 -14.09 5.02
CA ALA A 157 5.68 -12.93 4.14
C ALA A 157 6.32 -11.69 4.77
N LEU A 158 6.16 -11.50 6.10
CA LEU A 158 6.84 -10.45 6.86
C LEU A 158 8.38 -10.65 6.82
N ALA A 159 8.85 -11.91 6.92
CA ALA A 159 10.26 -12.20 6.77
C ALA A 159 10.76 -11.81 5.37
N LEU A 160 10.02 -12.16 4.31
CA LEU A 160 10.36 -11.77 2.95
C LEU A 160 10.46 -10.24 2.79
N ALA A 161 9.49 -9.50 3.36
CA ALA A 161 9.53 -8.03 3.31
C ALA A 161 10.81 -7.46 3.95
N GLY A 162 11.25 -8.01 5.08
CA GLY A 162 12.51 -7.64 5.71
C GLY A 162 13.75 -8.04 4.90
N GLU A 163 13.72 -9.21 4.28
CA GLU A 163 14.85 -9.75 3.52
C GLU A 163 15.13 -9.02 2.22
N ILE A 164 14.10 -8.61 1.48
CA ILE A 164 14.28 -8.07 0.12
C ILE A 164 13.47 -6.80 -0.18
N GLY A 165 12.50 -6.37 0.66
CA GLY A 165 11.68 -5.18 0.41
C GLY A 165 12.45 -3.89 0.62
N ASP A 166 12.18 -2.87 -0.20
CA ASP A 166 12.61 -1.48 0.05
C ASP A 166 11.59 -0.78 0.93
N GLY A 167 10.34 -1.24 0.89
CA GLY A 167 9.26 -0.85 1.78
C GLY A 167 8.38 -2.02 2.21
N TYR A 168 7.61 -1.80 3.26
CA TYR A 168 6.61 -2.71 3.79
C TYR A 168 5.25 -2.00 3.85
N ILE A 169 4.21 -2.66 3.36
CA ILE A 169 2.83 -2.16 3.37
C ILE A 169 1.98 -2.98 4.33
N LEU A 170 1.36 -2.30 5.30
CA LEU A 170 0.40 -2.85 6.24
C LEU A 170 -0.98 -2.19 6.04
N GLN A 171 -1.99 -2.99 5.75
CA GLN A 171 -3.36 -2.50 5.56
C GLN A 171 -4.18 -2.65 6.86
N LEU A 172 -3.86 -1.88 7.87
CA LEU A 172 -4.64 -1.60 9.07
C LEU A 172 -3.94 -0.56 9.95
N ALA A 173 -4.68 0.26 10.69
CA ALA A 173 -4.14 1.35 11.50
C ALA A 173 -4.18 1.08 13.02
N ASP A 174 -4.16 -0.18 13.44
CA ASP A 174 -4.05 -0.55 14.86
C ASP A 174 -2.58 -0.47 15.31
N PRO A 175 -2.23 0.38 16.30
CA PRO A 175 -0.84 0.56 16.72
C PRO A 175 -0.19 -0.69 17.31
N ASP A 176 -0.92 -1.53 18.04
CA ASP A 176 -0.37 -2.75 18.66
C ASP A 176 0.00 -3.78 17.60
N ILE A 177 -0.89 -3.96 16.61
CA ILE A 177 -0.66 -4.88 15.49
C ILE A 177 0.46 -4.33 14.59
N ALA A 178 0.46 -3.04 14.33
CA ALA A 178 1.52 -2.38 13.56
C ALA A 178 2.89 -2.55 14.22
N ALA A 179 2.99 -2.32 15.53
CA ALA A 179 4.23 -2.51 16.30
C ALA A 179 4.78 -3.95 16.16
N TRP A 180 3.90 -4.94 16.30
CA TRP A 180 4.29 -6.36 16.16
C TRP A 180 4.79 -6.68 14.75
N MET A 181 4.06 -6.25 13.70
CA MET A 181 4.41 -6.52 12.32
C MET A 181 5.68 -5.80 11.89
N ILE A 182 5.81 -4.51 12.20
CA ILE A 182 7.02 -3.70 11.93
C ILE A 182 8.24 -4.31 12.64
N GLY A 183 8.10 -4.67 13.93
CA GLY A 183 9.15 -5.34 14.67
C GLY A 183 9.56 -6.68 14.05
N THR A 184 8.63 -7.42 13.47
CA THR A 184 8.92 -8.69 12.79
C THR A 184 9.69 -8.47 11.49
N VAL A 185 9.31 -7.46 10.68
CA VAL A 185 10.04 -7.09 9.46
C VAL A 185 11.47 -6.62 9.79
N ARG A 186 11.63 -5.75 10.79
CA ARG A 186 12.95 -5.25 11.22
C ARG A 186 13.87 -6.39 11.63
N ARG A 187 13.41 -7.30 12.49
CA ARG A 187 14.19 -8.49 12.87
C ARG A 187 14.55 -9.40 11.69
N ALA A 188 13.70 -9.48 10.68
CA ALA A 188 14.02 -10.25 9.48
C ALA A 188 15.10 -9.57 8.64
N ALA A 189 15.07 -8.23 8.52
CA ALA A 189 16.12 -7.46 7.86
C ALA A 189 17.48 -7.65 8.56
N GLU A 190 17.52 -7.53 9.89
CA GLU A 190 18.73 -7.76 10.70
C GLU A 190 19.32 -9.15 10.47
N ARG A 191 18.47 -10.20 10.49
CA ARG A 191 18.92 -11.59 10.19
C ARG A 191 19.44 -11.77 8.78
N ALA A 192 18.95 -10.98 7.83
CA ALA A 192 19.42 -10.96 6.44
C ALA A 192 20.66 -10.08 6.24
N GLY A 193 21.19 -9.45 7.30
CA GLY A 193 22.35 -8.54 7.23
C GLY A 193 22.02 -7.19 6.58
N ARG A 194 20.73 -6.80 6.56
CA ARG A 194 20.29 -5.49 6.03
C ARG A 194 20.05 -4.50 7.18
N ASP A 195 20.25 -3.24 6.90
CA ASP A 195 19.86 -2.17 7.82
C ASP A 195 18.33 -2.05 7.91
N PRO A 196 17.69 -2.30 9.07
CA PRO A 196 16.25 -2.14 9.22
C PRO A 196 15.75 -0.71 9.01
N ALA A 197 16.61 0.29 9.20
CA ALA A 197 16.28 1.70 9.01
C ALA A 197 16.18 2.10 7.53
N ALA A 198 16.71 1.27 6.61
CA ALA A 198 16.57 1.47 5.18
C ALA A 198 15.21 1.03 4.63
N ILE A 199 14.37 0.35 5.43
CA ILE A 199 13.05 -0.12 5.00
C ILE A 199 12.01 0.95 5.35
N ARG A 200 11.25 1.40 4.34
CA ARG A 200 10.13 2.32 4.52
C ARG A 200 8.90 1.55 5.02
N PHE A 201 8.19 2.11 6.01
CA PHE A 201 6.99 1.51 6.58
C PHE A 201 5.76 2.32 6.20
N CYS A 202 4.83 1.72 5.44
CA CYS A 202 3.55 2.29 5.06
C CYS A 202 2.42 1.58 5.81
N VAL A 203 1.59 2.35 6.51
CA VAL A 203 0.30 1.92 7.03
C VAL A 203 -0.79 2.48 6.14
N ALA A 204 -1.75 1.65 5.73
CA ALA A 204 -2.86 2.07 4.88
C ALA A 204 -4.20 1.68 5.52
N ALA A 205 -5.12 2.64 5.63
CA ALA A 205 -6.45 2.41 6.18
C ALA A 205 -7.44 3.50 5.73
N PRO A 206 -8.76 3.25 5.81
CA PRO A 206 -9.76 4.28 5.64
C PRO A 206 -9.55 5.42 6.63
N ALA A 207 -9.70 6.64 6.14
CA ALA A 207 -9.75 7.81 6.96
C ALA A 207 -10.98 8.63 6.56
N TYR A 208 -11.82 8.97 7.52
CA TYR A 208 -13.03 9.77 7.32
C TYR A 208 -13.03 10.91 8.33
N VAL A 209 -12.83 12.14 7.87
CA VAL A 209 -12.85 13.34 8.71
C VAL A 209 -14.28 13.84 8.85
N GLY A 210 -14.75 14.07 10.10
CA GLY A 210 -16.07 14.60 10.37
C GLY A 210 -16.52 14.36 11.80
N ASP A 211 -17.77 14.73 12.13
CA ASP A 211 -18.30 14.66 13.49
C ASP A 211 -19.33 13.51 13.69
N ASP A 212 -19.89 12.95 12.61
CA ASP A 212 -20.85 11.82 12.70
C ASP A 212 -20.11 10.48 12.70
N LEU A 213 -19.66 10.07 13.89
CA LEU A 213 -18.89 8.82 14.04
C LEU A 213 -19.71 7.56 13.68
N ALA A 214 -21.03 7.57 13.87
CA ALA A 214 -21.87 6.44 13.52
C ALA A 214 -21.89 6.22 12.00
N HIS A 215 -22.11 7.28 11.24
CA HIS A 215 -22.04 7.25 9.78
C HIS A 215 -20.65 6.85 9.27
N GLN A 216 -19.60 7.44 9.82
CA GLN A 216 -18.21 7.11 9.46
C GLN A 216 -17.88 5.63 9.66
N ARG A 217 -18.32 5.03 10.78
CA ARG A 217 -18.16 3.60 11.04
C ARG A 217 -18.85 2.76 9.98
N ASP A 218 -20.08 3.10 9.61
CA ASP A 218 -20.81 2.36 8.57
C ASP A 218 -20.12 2.45 7.21
N GLN A 219 -19.61 3.60 6.84
CA GLN A 219 -18.86 3.82 5.60
C GLN A 219 -17.52 3.07 5.57
N CYS A 220 -16.88 2.83 6.71
CA CYS A 220 -15.57 2.21 6.81
C CYS A 220 -15.59 0.73 7.29
N ARG A 221 -16.76 0.19 7.66
CA ARG A 221 -16.93 -1.17 8.21
C ARG A 221 -16.42 -2.28 7.30
N TRP A 222 -16.54 -2.11 5.98
CA TRP A 222 -16.02 -3.03 4.97
C TRP A 222 -14.52 -3.36 5.14
N PHE A 223 -13.76 -2.42 5.65
CA PHE A 223 -12.30 -2.57 5.82
C PHE A 223 -11.95 -3.62 6.88
N GLY A 224 -12.71 -3.66 7.99
CA GLY A 224 -12.57 -4.73 8.99
C GLY A 224 -12.79 -6.12 8.39
N GLY A 225 -13.79 -6.28 7.53
CA GLY A 225 -14.05 -7.53 6.81
C GLY A 225 -12.89 -7.93 5.90
N MET A 226 -12.34 -6.99 5.15
CA MET A 226 -11.18 -7.22 4.27
C MET A 226 -9.93 -7.63 5.06
N VAL A 227 -9.60 -6.90 6.13
CA VAL A 227 -8.45 -7.23 7.01
C VAL A 227 -8.65 -8.60 7.65
N GLY A 228 -9.85 -8.89 8.17
CA GLY A 228 -10.17 -10.20 8.74
C GLY A 228 -9.93 -11.34 7.78
N ASN A 229 -10.25 -11.15 6.49
CA ASN A 229 -9.97 -12.14 5.46
C ASN A 229 -8.47 -12.39 5.26
N HIS A 230 -7.66 -11.33 5.22
CA HIS A 230 -6.22 -11.44 5.04
C HIS A 230 -5.49 -12.08 6.24
N VAL A 231 -6.00 -11.88 7.45
CA VAL A 231 -5.34 -12.38 8.67
C VAL A 231 -5.93 -13.68 9.22
N ALA A 232 -7.07 -14.15 8.69
CA ALA A 232 -7.72 -15.36 9.19
C ALA A 232 -6.81 -16.60 9.16
N ASP A 233 -6.11 -16.80 8.06
CA ASP A 233 -5.17 -17.93 7.91
C ASP A 233 -4.01 -17.84 8.91
N ILE A 234 -3.61 -16.62 9.27
CA ILE A 234 -2.53 -16.37 10.24
C ILE A 234 -3.02 -16.73 11.63
N VAL A 235 -4.20 -16.24 12.01
CA VAL A 235 -4.81 -16.53 13.31
C VAL A 235 -5.10 -18.03 13.46
N ALA A 236 -5.64 -18.67 12.43
CA ALA A 236 -5.89 -20.12 12.45
C ALA A 236 -4.60 -20.93 12.64
N ARG A 237 -3.49 -20.49 12.06
CA ARG A 237 -2.22 -21.23 12.08
C ARG A 237 -1.34 -20.92 13.28
N TYR A 238 -1.35 -19.69 13.80
CA TYR A 238 -0.41 -19.19 14.81
C TYR A 238 -1.10 -18.62 16.06
N GLY A 239 -2.41 -18.41 16.02
CA GLY A 239 -3.17 -17.81 17.13
C GLY A 239 -3.58 -18.78 18.22
N ALA A 240 -3.61 -20.08 17.91
CA ALA A 240 -4.15 -21.10 18.83
C ALA A 240 -3.12 -21.65 19.84
N ASP A 241 -1.83 -21.41 19.65
CA ASP A 241 -0.75 -22.02 20.45
C ASP A 241 -0.38 -21.23 21.72
N GLY A 242 -1.03 -20.08 21.96
CA GLY A 242 -0.76 -19.24 23.13
C GLY A 242 0.67 -18.66 23.20
N SER A 243 1.48 -18.82 22.14
CA SER A 243 2.89 -18.38 22.09
C SER A 243 3.06 -16.85 22.11
N GLY A 244 1.95 -16.08 21.99
CA GLY A 244 2.00 -14.64 21.83
C GLY A 244 2.52 -14.19 20.43
N ALA A 245 2.64 -15.12 19.50
CA ALA A 245 3.10 -14.85 18.14
C ALA A 245 2.12 -13.99 17.33
N VAL A 246 0.85 -13.94 17.74
CA VAL A 246 -0.20 -13.11 17.14
C VAL A 246 -0.89 -12.31 18.24
N PRO A 247 -1.08 -10.99 18.10
CA PRO A 247 -1.78 -10.17 19.08
C PRO A 247 -3.20 -10.66 19.35
N ARG A 248 -3.63 -10.62 20.64
CA ARG A 248 -4.97 -11.04 21.06
C ARG A 248 -6.10 -10.31 20.32
N ALA A 249 -5.91 -9.05 20.01
CA ALA A 249 -6.85 -8.25 19.24
C ALA A 249 -7.21 -8.86 17.88
N LEU A 250 -6.23 -9.50 17.20
CA LEU A 250 -6.49 -10.22 15.96
C LEU A 250 -7.20 -11.56 16.19
N THR A 251 -6.79 -12.33 17.20
CA THR A 251 -7.39 -13.64 17.49
C THR A 251 -8.85 -13.52 17.90
N ASP A 252 -9.16 -12.55 18.77
CA ASP A 252 -10.52 -12.32 19.26
C ASP A 252 -11.44 -11.85 18.12
N TYR A 253 -10.95 -10.97 17.26
CA TYR A 253 -11.67 -10.51 16.07
C TYR A 253 -11.98 -11.65 15.10
N ILE A 254 -11.00 -12.48 14.77
CA ILE A 254 -11.16 -13.58 13.81
C ILE A 254 -12.12 -14.66 14.33
N ALA A 255 -12.20 -14.88 15.64
CA ALA A 255 -13.14 -15.85 16.23
C ALA A 255 -14.62 -15.52 15.93
N GLY A 256 -14.96 -14.24 15.75
CA GLY A 256 -16.31 -13.78 15.40
C GLY A 256 -16.60 -13.69 13.89
N ARG A 257 -15.62 -13.96 13.04
CA ARG A 257 -15.72 -13.74 11.59
C ARG A 257 -16.72 -14.66 10.91
N ARG A 258 -17.46 -14.10 9.93
CA ARG A 258 -18.28 -14.83 8.94
C ARG A 258 -17.58 -14.82 7.56
N GLY A 259 -18.17 -15.54 6.59
CA GLY A 259 -17.63 -15.61 5.21
C GLY A 259 -17.44 -14.23 4.58
N TYR A 260 -16.52 -14.13 3.63
CA TYR A 260 -16.19 -12.89 2.91
C TYR A 260 -16.54 -13.02 1.42
N ASP A 261 -17.25 -12.03 0.87
CA ASP A 261 -17.58 -11.97 -0.55
C ASP A 261 -16.57 -11.10 -1.32
N TYR A 262 -15.82 -11.74 -2.21
CA TYR A 262 -14.81 -11.05 -3.03
C TYR A 262 -15.40 -10.16 -4.13
N ALA A 263 -16.67 -10.37 -4.54
CA ALA A 263 -17.33 -9.50 -5.50
C ALA A 263 -17.60 -8.09 -4.93
N GLU A 264 -17.76 -8.00 -3.60
CA GLU A 264 -17.97 -6.75 -2.86
C GLU A 264 -16.69 -6.23 -2.20
N HIS A 265 -15.54 -6.70 -2.64
CA HIS A 265 -14.23 -6.35 -2.07
C HIS A 265 -13.97 -4.84 -2.12
N GLY A 266 -13.65 -4.22 -0.98
CA GLY A 266 -13.27 -2.82 -0.89
C GLY A 266 -14.43 -1.82 -1.10
N ARG A 267 -15.69 -2.25 -1.07
CA ARG A 267 -16.86 -1.38 -1.28
C ARG A 267 -17.49 -0.94 0.04
N ALA A 268 -17.72 0.36 0.20
CA ALA A 268 -18.51 0.90 1.31
C ALA A 268 -19.97 0.43 1.21
N GLY A 269 -20.61 0.22 2.38
CA GLY A 269 -22.04 -0.14 2.47
C GLY A 269 -22.35 -1.59 2.09
N ASN A 270 -21.36 -2.50 1.97
CA ASN A 270 -21.63 -3.91 1.77
C ASN A 270 -22.22 -4.55 3.04
N THR A 271 -23.18 -5.46 2.87
CA THR A 271 -23.93 -6.09 3.98
C THR A 271 -23.24 -7.30 4.58
N HIS A 272 -22.24 -7.87 3.91
CA HIS A 272 -21.52 -9.05 4.40
C HIS A 272 -20.50 -8.73 5.50
N THR A 273 -20.33 -7.45 5.86
CA THR A 273 -19.44 -6.99 6.94
C THR A 273 -20.19 -6.49 8.19
N ASP A 274 -21.50 -6.66 8.26
CA ASP A 274 -22.33 -6.26 9.41
C ASP A 274 -21.90 -6.92 10.73
N PHE A 275 -21.16 -8.04 10.66
CA PHE A 275 -20.60 -8.71 11.83
C PHE A 275 -19.40 -8.00 12.45
N VAL A 276 -18.83 -7.00 11.78
CA VAL A 276 -17.65 -6.25 12.26
C VAL A 276 -18.09 -5.27 13.34
N PRO A 277 -17.64 -5.42 14.60
CA PRO A 277 -18.03 -4.51 15.66
C PRO A 277 -17.39 -3.12 15.48
N ASP A 278 -18.07 -2.10 16.01
CA ASP A 278 -17.60 -0.70 15.95
C ASP A 278 -16.19 -0.52 16.53
N GLU A 279 -15.88 -1.22 17.62
CA GLU A 279 -14.53 -1.20 18.22
C GLU A 279 -13.42 -1.60 17.21
N ILE A 280 -13.69 -2.56 16.35
CA ILE A 280 -12.75 -3.00 15.31
C ILE A 280 -12.61 -1.94 14.21
N VAL A 281 -13.72 -1.31 13.83
CA VAL A 281 -13.68 -0.20 12.86
C VAL A 281 -12.83 0.95 13.42
N ASP A 282 -13.08 1.35 14.68
CA ASP A 282 -12.32 2.41 15.37
C ASP A 282 -10.82 2.07 15.49
N ARG A 283 -10.49 0.81 15.73
CA ARG A 283 -9.10 0.37 15.84
C ARG A 283 -8.39 0.36 14.48
N PHE A 284 -9.06 -0.07 13.42
CA PHE A 284 -8.43 -0.29 12.11
C PHE A 284 -8.44 0.94 11.21
N CYS A 285 -9.36 1.90 11.43
CA CYS A 285 -9.54 3.09 10.61
C CYS A 285 -9.17 4.37 11.36
N LEU A 286 -9.09 5.49 10.66
CA LEU A 286 -8.97 6.83 11.24
C LEU A 286 -10.31 7.55 11.06
N LEU A 287 -11.05 7.72 12.16
CA LEU A 287 -12.38 8.32 12.15
C LEU A 287 -12.47 9.46 13.15
N GLY A 288 -13.34 10.44 12.87
CA GLY A 288 -13.62 11.55 13.75
C GLY A 288 -13.06 12.89 13.26
N PRO A 289 -12.93 13.88 14.14
CA PRO A 289 -12.39 15.19 13.80
C PRO A 289 -10.89 15.12 13.52
N VAL A 290 -10.33 16.15 12.88
CA VAL A 290 -8.89 16.26 12.53
C VAL A 290 -7.97 15.94 13.73
N SER A 291 -8.34 16.34 14.95
CA SER A 291 -7.55 16.05 16.16
C SER A 291 -7.38 14.56 16.43
N ALA A 292 -8.43 13.75 16.22
CA ALA A 292 -8.36 12.29 16.39
C ALA A 292 -7.43 11.64 15.34
N HIS A 293 -7.44 12.16 14.12
CA HIS A 293 -6.51 11.72 13.07
C HIS A 293 -5.06 12.02 13.45
N LEU A 294 -4.79 13.25 13.91
CA LEU A 294 -3.43 13.65 14.31
C LEU A 294 -2.90 12.83 15.48
N GLU A 295 -3.74 12.52 16.48
CA GLU A 295 -3.37 11.68 17.61
C GLU A 295 -2.95 10.28 17.16
N LYS A 296 -3.77 9.63 16.33
CA LYS A 296 -3.49 8.28 15.84
C LYS A 296 -2.28 8.24 14.90
N LEU A 297 -2.13 9.24 14.03
CA LEU A 297 -0.96 9.38 13.16
C LEU A 297 0.33 9.63 13.96
N ALA A 298 0.27 10.38 15.07
CA ALA A 298 1.40 10.56 15.97
C ALA A 298 1.83 9.23 16.59
N ALA A 299 0.89 8.43 17.09
CA ALA A 299 1.19 7.09 17.63
C ALA A 299 1.83 6.17 16.57
N LEU A 300 1.31 6.15 15.34
CA LEU A 300 1.91 5.37 14.26
C LEU A 300 3.32 5.86 13.89
N ARG A 301 3.55 7.18 13.90
CA ARG A 301 4.86 7.77 13.63
C ARG A 301 5.90 7.38 14.69
N GLU A 302 5.51 7.30 15.96
CA GLU A 302 6.39 6.84 17.06
C GLU A 302 6.83 5.38 16.87
N LEU A 303 6.03 4.55 16.22
CA LEU A 303 6.41 3.18 15.84
C LEU A 303 7.38 3.14 14.66
N GLY A 304 7.64 4.28 14.02
CA GLY A 304 8.50 4.40 12.84
C GLY A 304 7.76 4.17 11.52
N VAL A 305 6.46 4.49 11.48
CA VAL A 305 5.72 4.54 10.20
C VAL A 305 6.14 5.79 9.44
N ASP A 306 6.66 5.59 8.22
CA ASP A 306 7.14 6.65 7.34
C ASP A 306 6.02 7.27 6.49
N GLN A 307 5.02 6.47 6.12
CA GLN A 307 3.89 6.90 5.32
C GLN A 307 2.56 6.36 5.87
N PHE A 308 1.54 7.21 5.88
CA PHE A 308 0.16 6.79 6.03
C PHE A 308 -0.58 6.98 4.71
N ALA A 309 -1.18 5.91 4.17
CA ALA A 309 -1.96 5.94 2.93
C ALA A 309 -3.46 5.89 3.24
N VAL A 310 -4.16 6.96 2.91
CA VAL A 310 -5.59 7.16 3.20
C VAL A 310 -6.43 6.43 2.15
N TYR A 311 -7.23 5.45 2.56
CA TYR A 311 -8.28 4.90 1.69
C TYR A 311 -9.49 5.84 1.65
N LEU A 312 -9.80 6.38 0.47
CA LEU A 312 -10.96 7.24 0.21
C LEU A 312 -12.08 6.48 -0.55
N GLN A 313 -12.61 5.41 0.06
CA GLN A 313 -13.69 4.61 -0.50
C GLN A 313 -15.03 4.85 0.22
N HIS A 314 -15.28 6.06 0.68
CA HIS A 314 -16.49 6.51 1.35
C HIS A 314 -17.16 7.65 0.58
N ASP A 315 -18.33 8.08 1.03
CA ASP A 315 -19.16 9.08 0.34
C ASP A 315 -18.65 10.55 0.44
N ASP A 316 -17.78 10.87 1.41
CA ASP A 316 -17.25 12.22 1.63
C ASP A 316 -15.74 12.35 1.35
N LYS A 317 -15.35 11.89 0.16
CA LYS A 317 -13.94 11.84 -0.29
C LYS A 317 -13.31 13.23 -0.37
N GLU A 318 -14.07 14.19 -0.90
CA GLU A 318 -13.55 15.52 -1.18
C GLU A 318 -13.29 16.32 0.09
N HIS A 319 -14.20 16.23 1.07
CA HIS A 319 -14.02 16.89 2.36
C HIS A 319 -12.82 16.30 3.12
N THR A 320 -12.72 14.96 3.18
CA THR A 320 -11.57 14.30 3.84
C THR A 320 -10.25 14.65 3.16
N LEU A 321 -10.19 14.69 1.82
CA LEU A 321 -9.00 15.07 1.07
C LEU A 321 -8.60 16.52 1.37
N ALA A 322 -9.58 17.45 1.38
CA ALA A 322 -9.36 18.84 1.71
C ALA A 322 -8.87 19.04 3.15
N ALA A 323 -9.52 18.38 4.13
CA ALA A 323 -9.13 18.45 5.54
C ALA A 323 -7.70 17.93 5.78
N TYR A 324 -7.30 16.87 5.07
CA TYR A 324 -5.92 16.39 5.11
C TYR A 324 -4.94 17.43 4.57
N GLY A 325 -5.23 18.04 3.41
CA GLY A 325 -4.38 19.05 2.79
C GLY A 325 -4.25 20.32 3.62
N GLU A 326 -5.37 20.80 4.18
CA GLU A 326 -5.44 22.06 4.92
C GLU A 326 -4.92 21.96 6.36
N SER A 327 -5.06 20.79 7.00
CA SER A 327 -4.83 20.66 8.43
C SER A 327 -3.87 19.52 8.81
N VAL A 328 -4.06 18.31 8.27
CA VAL A 328 -3.30 17.12 8.73
C VAL A 328 -1.88 17.15 8.19
N ILE A 329 -1.70 17.30 6.88
CA ILE A 329 -0.37 17.28 6.24
C ILE A 329 0.52 18.42 6.77
N PRO A 330 0.06 19.67 6.90
CA PRO A 330 0.87 20.73 7.49
C PRO A 330 1.27 20.46 8.94
N ALA A 331 0.36 19.93 9.76
CA ALA A 331 0.63 19.60 11.17
C ALA A 331 1.69 18.49 11.34
N LEU A 332 1.84 17.59 10.35
CA LEU A 332 2.86 16.54 10.36
C LEU A 332 4.23 17.02 9.85
N GLY A 333 4.37 18.29 9.50
CA GLY A 333 5.59 18.85 8.91
C GLY A 333 5.75 18.54 7.42
N GLY A 334 4.68 18.16 6.75
CA GLY A 334 4.61 18.04 5.28
C GLY A 334 4.70 19.42 4.61
N THR A 335 5.10 19.41 3.34
CA THR A 335 5.13 20.67 2.56
C THR A 335 3.71 21.21 2.40
N ALA A 336 3.55 22.49 2.74
CA ALA A 336 2.29 23.19 2.48
C ALA A 336 1.92 23.09 0.99
N PRO A 337 0.61 23.13 0.64
CA PRO A 337 0.16 23.13 -0.74
C PRO A 337 0.96 24.11 -1.59
N GLY A 338 1.56 23.64 -2.69
CA GLY A 338 2.32 24.48 -3.64
C GLY A 338 3.81 24.62 -3.40
N THR A 339 4.41 24.05 -2.37
CA THR A 339 5.87 24.06 -2.16
C THR A 339 6.53 22.82 -2.78
N PRO A 340 7.43 22.94 -3.76
CA PRO A 340 8.14 21.78 -4.28
C PRO A 340 9.04 21.17 -3.20
N PRO A 341 9.14 19.82 -3.09
CA PRO A 341 10.09 19.19 -2.17
C PRO A 341 11.53 19.62 -2.52
N PRO A 342 12.42 19.70 -1.52
CA PRO A 342 13.83 19.96 -1.78
C PRO A 342 14.35 18.85 -2.70
N ARG A 343 14.93 19.23 -3.84
CA ARG A 343 15.57 18.28 -4.76
C ARG A 343 16.71 17.63 -3.99
N GLY A 344 16.56 16.37 -3.62
CA GLY A 344 17.66 15.55 -3.18
C GLY A 344 18.66 15.49 -4.32
N GLY A 345 19.76 16.19 -4.18
CA GLY A 345 20.84 16.19 -5.17
C GLY A 345 21.44 14.79 -5.22
N VAL A 346 21.12 14.04 -6.26
CA VAL A 346 21.97 12.94 -6.70
C VAL A 346 23.12 13.63 -7.45
N ASP A 347 24.26 13.78 -6.80
CA ASP A 347 25.50 14.16 -7.46
C ASP A 347 25.85 13.08 -8.48
N VAL A 348 25.54 13.34 -9.74
CA VAL A 348 26.04 12.54 -10.85
C VAL A 348 27.50 13.01 -11.04
N PRO A 349 28.51 12.14 -10.84
CA PRO A 349 29.88 12.52 -11.13
C PRO A 349 30.01 12.82 -12.63
N ALA A 350 30.51 14.00 -12.94
CA ALA A 350 30.83 14.40 -14.30
C ALA A 350 31.81 13.40 -14.92
N THR A 351 31.38 12.71 -15.97
CA THR A 351 32.26 11.91 -16.81
C THR A 351 33.25 12.89 -17.49
N ALA A 352 34.49 12.80 -17.07
CA ALA A 352 35.61 13.45 -17.79
C ALA A 352 35.74 12.81 -19.18
N GLY A 353 35.96 13.65 -20.19
CA GLY A 353 36.00 13.42 -21.63
C GLY A 353 36.99 12.38 -22.15
#